data_539f1025a5663615d9de562af7378d6d
#
_entry.id   539f1025a5663615d9de562af7378d6d
#
_cell.length_a   1.000
_cell.length_b   1.000
_cell.length_c   1.000
_cell.angle_alpha   90.00
_cell.angle_beta   90.00
_cell.angle_gamma   90.00
#
_symmetry.space_group_name_H-M   'P 1'
#
loop_
_entity.id
_entity.type
_entity.pdbx_description
1 polymer ?
#
loop_
_entity_poly.entity_id
_entity_poly.type
_entity_poly.pdbx_seq_one_letter_code
_entity_poly.pdbx_strand_id
1 'polypeptide(L)'
;MDWNSWSRYYMAITGELGIDPAMDLVSSLRLSDIIGERGCLRLSDHRLSGLRGGDVYVIGNGPGLAELLHSVGEGKVFVADSAIGTFHSIMGCPDFIVTDLDGDTDGIMECARKGSIVFVHAHGDNVEKVERLAPFLFPGAVGTTQNRPVGFVHNFYGFTDGDRAAFIAAAFGARRITLVGFDFEHPVHKGNPERKKAKLKWARALLSALAQERGGELIEGDFIDI
;
A
#
# COMPACT_ATOMS: atom_id res chain seq x y z
N MET A 1 2.60 -7.89 13.38
CA MET A 1 1.34 -7.31 13.93
C MET A 1 0.24 -8.36 13.85
N ASP A 2 -0.69 -8.40 14.80
CA ASP A 2 -1.89 -9.23 14.76
C ASP A 2 -3.15 -8.36 14.77
N TRP A 3 -4.35 -8.98 14.62
CA TRP A 3 -5.61 -8.24 14.61
C TRP A 3 -5.86 -7.47 15.91
N ASN A 4 -5.49 -8.00 17.07
CA ASN A 4 -5.74 -7.33 18.35
C ASN A 4 -4.91 -6.04 18.48
N SER A 5 -3.69 -6.06 18.01
CA SER A 5 -2.81 -4.89 17.95
C SER A 5 -3.30 -3.91 16.89
N TRP A 6 -3.60 -4.39 15.69
CA TRP A 6 -4.10 -3.55 14.59
C TRP A 6 -5.43 -2.87 14.93
N SER A 7 -6.37 -3.59 15.54
CA SER A 7 -7.70 -3.03 15.83
C SER A 7 -7.65 -1.78 16.71
N ARG A 8 -6.64 -1.68 17.59
CA ARG A 8 -6.43 -0.47 18.43
C ARG A 8 -6.01 0.72 17.57
N TYR A 9 -5.08 0.52 16.63
CA TYR A 9 -4.70 1.54 15.66
C TYR A 9 -5.89 1.92 14.77
N TYR A 10 -6.57 0.94 14.23
CA TYR A 10 -7.72 1.15 13.35
C TYR A 10 -8.82 1.97 14.03
N MET A 11 -9.20 1.64 15.26
CA MET A 11 -10.20 2.40 16.04
C MET A 11 -9.73 3.83 16.34
N ALA A 12 -8.47 4.03 16.66
CA ALA A 12 -7.92 5.37 16.91
C ALA A 12 -7.89 6.22 15.62
N ILE A 13 -7.44 5.63 14.50
CA ILE A 13 -7.40 6.27 13.18
C ILE A 13 -8.80 6.65 12.72
N THR A 14 -9.75 5.72 12.78
CA THR A 14 -11.14 5.96 12.33
C THR A 14 -11.82 7.01 13.18
N GLY A 15 -11.57 7.02 14.50
CA GLY A 15 -12.09 8.04 15.42
C GLY A 15 -11.51 9.44 15.14
N GLU A 16 -10.18 9.55 14.94
CA GLU A 16 -9.51 10.84 14.66
C GLU A 16 -9.89 11.41 13.28
N LEU A 17 -10.02 10.55 12.27
CA LEU A 17 -10.26 10.96 10.89
C LEU A 17 -11.73 10.95 10.47
N GLY A 18 -12.64 10.55 11.37
CA GLY A 18 -14.06 10.46 11.06
C GLY A 18 -14.38 9.42 9.97
N ILE A 19 -13.66 8.30 9.96
CA ILE A 19 -13.88 7.20 9.01
C ILE A 19 -14.96 6.28 9.57
N ASP A 20 -15.92 5.89 8.73
CA ASP A 20 -16.96 4.93 9.10
C ASP A 20 -16.52 3.48 8.81
N PRO A 21 -16.28 2.65 9.84
CA PRO A 21 -15.89 1.24 9.65
C PRO A 21 -16.94 0.41 8.92
N ALA A 22 -18.22 0.79 8.97
CA ALA A 22 -19.28 0.09 8.25
C ALA A 22 -19.13 0.29 6.72
N MET A 23 -18.72 1.48 6.28
CA MET A 23 -18.45 1.74 4.87
C MET A 23 -17.19 1.01 4.38
N ASP A 24 -16.16 0.87 5.22
CA ASP A 24 -15.01 0.03 4.92
C ASP A 24 -15.42 -1.43 4.68
N LEU A 25 -16.35 -1.94 5.48
CA LEU A 25 -16.89 -3.29 5.30
C LEU A 25 -17.68 -3.40 3.98
N VAL A 26 -18.51 -2.41 3.66
CA VAL A 26 -19.27 -2.38 2.38
C VAL A 26 -18.32 -2.43 1.19
N SER A 27 -17.28 -1.60 1.16
CA SER A 27 -16.29 -1.60 0.09
C SER A 27 -15.56 -2.95 -0.01
N SER A 28 -15.19 -3.54 1.13
CA SER A 28 -14.52 -4.85 1.18
C SER A 28 -15.41 -5.98 0.67
N LEU A 29 -16.70 -5.96 0.97
CA LEU A 29 -17.67 -6.93 0.45
C LEU A 29 -17.79 -6.81 -1.07
N ARG A 30 -17.90 -5.59 -1.60
CA ARG A 30 -17.94 -5.34 -3.05
C ARG A 30 -16.69 -5.83 -3.76
N LEU A 31 -15.52 -5.57 -3.21
CA LEU A 31 -14.27 -6.10 -3.76
C LEU A 31 -14.24 -7.62 -3.70
N SER A 32 -14.70 -8.22 -2.61
CA SER A 32 -14.80 -9.68 -2.46
C SER A 32 -15.73 -10.32 -3.50
N ASP A 33 -16.87 -9.69 -3.80
CA ASP A 33 -17.80 -10.16 -4.84
C ASP A 33 -17.13 -10.16 -6.21
N ILE A 34 -16.44 -9.06 -6.57
CA ILE A 34 -15.67 -8.94 -7.84
C ILE A 34 -14.62 -10.04 -7.93
N ILE A 35 -13.90 -10.29 -6.85
CA ILE A 35 -12.88 -11.35 -6.80
C ILE A 35 -13.52 -12.73 -6.96
N GLY A 36 -14.68 -12.97 -6.32
CA GLY A 36 -15.42 -14.20 -6.46
C GLY A 36 -15.82 -14.52 -7.92
N GLU A 37 -16.15 -13.49 -8.68
CA GLU A 37 -16.52 -13.61 -10.10
C GLU A 37 -15.31 -13.73 -11.04
N ARG A 38 -14.21 -13.02 -10.75
CA ARG A 38 -13.03 -12.88 -11.62
C ARG A 38 -11.87 -13.77 -11.23
N GLY A 39 -11.83 -14.25 -10.00
CA GLY A 39 -10.66 -14.87 -9.38
C GLY A 39 -9.67 -13.84 -8.85
N CYS A 40 -8.62 -14.31 -8.16
CA CYS A 40 -7.53 -13.45 -7.68
C CYS A 40 -6.18 -14.15 -7.80
N LEU A 41 -5.11 -13.37 -7.69
CA LEU A 41 -3.78 -13.92 -7.52
C LEU A 41 -3.70 -14.67 -6.17
N ARG A 42 -3.17 -15.88 -6.19
CA ARG A 42 -2.96 -16.64 -4.95
C ARG A 42 -1.79 -16.06 -4.16
N LEU A 43 -1.91 -15.96 -2.84
CA LEU A 43 -0.81 -15.51 -1.98
C LEU A 43 0.42 -16.45 -2.03
N SER A 44 0.25 -17.67 -2.53
CA SER A 44 1.34 -18.61 -2.80
C SER A 44 2.03 -18.42 -4.18
N ASP A 45 1.66 -17.38 -4.92
CA ASP A 45 2.33 -17.07 -6.19
C ASP A 45 3.84 -16.87 -5.97
N HIS A 46 4.64 -17.43 -6.87
CA HIS A 46 6.10 -17.42 -6.75
C HIS A 46 6.71 -16.01 -6.74
N ARG A 47 6.05 -15.02 -7.34
CA ARG A 47 6.48 -13.62 -7.34
C ARG A 47 6.36 -13.00 -5.95
N LEU A 48 5.33 -13.37 -5.18
CA LEU A 48 5.16 -12.96 -3.78
C LEU A 48 6.11 -13.73 -2.86
N SER A 49 6.27 -15.03 -3.06
CA SER A 49 7.22 -15.82 -2.27
C SER A 49 8.68 -15.42 -2.54
N GLY A 50 8.98 -14.84 -3.70
CA GLY A 50 10.29 -14.28 -4.06
C GLY A 50 10.69 -13.04 -3.24
N LEU A 51 9.78 -12.46 -2.45
CA LEU A 51 10.09 -11.38 -1.50
C LEU A 51 10.88 -11.89 -0.27
N ARG A 52 10.74 -13.18 0.04
CA ARG A 52 11.34 -13.77 1.25
C ARG A 52 12.87 -13.69 1.21
N GLY A 53 13.44 -13.04 2.24
CA GLY A 53 14.89 -12.89 2.39
C GLY A 53 15.53 -11.88 1.43
N GLY A 54 14.74 -11.24 0.57
CA GLY A 54 15.20 -10.22 -0.37
C GLY A 54 15.11 -8.80 0.18
N ASP A 55 15.76 -7.89 -0.52
CA ASP A 55 15.66 -6.45 -0.27
C ASP A 55 14.47 -5.88 -1.07
N VAL A 56 13.72 -4.99 -0.43
CA VAL A 56 12.51 -4.37 -0.97
C VAL A 56 12.60 -2.85 -0.83
N TYR A 57 12.30 -2.16 -1.91
CA TYR A 57 12.09 -0.71 -1.91
C TYR A 57 10.60 -0.40 -1.93
N VAL A 58 10.17 0.50 -1.05
CA VAL A 58 8.79 1.02 -1.02
C VAL A 58 8.83 2.49 -1.39
N ILE A 59 8.17 2.84 -2.48
CA ILE A 59 8.21 4.17 -3.05
C ILE A 59 6.95 4.94 -2.65
N GLY A 60 7.14 6.00 -1.89
CA GLY A 60 6.14 7.01 -1.57
C GLY A 60 6.27 8.24 -2.46
N ASN A 61 5.34 9.18 -2.36
CA ASN A 61 5.33 10.39 -3.18
C ASN A 61 5.69 11.63 -2.35
N GLY A 62 6.84 11.58 -1.70
CA GLY A 62 7.41 12.73 -0.99
C GLY A 62 8.17 13.70 -1.91
N PRO A 63 8.58 14.87 -1.38
CA PRO A 63 9.38 15.84 -2.12
C PRO A 63 10.67 15.20 -2.65
N GLY A 64 11.10 15.61 -3.86
CA GLY A 64 12.35 15.14 -4.45
C GLY A 64 12.34 13.69 -4.91
N LEU A 65 11.16 13.05 -5.03
CA LEU A 65 11.07 11.63 -5.43
C LEU A 65 11.83 11.35 -6.73
N ALA A 66 11.70 12.21 -7.73
CA ALA A 66 12.32 11.97 -9.04
C ALA A 66 13.84 11.83 -8.95
N GLU A 67 14.49 12.63 -8.12
CA GLU A 67 15.92 12.59 -7.86
C GLU A 67 16.30 11.33 -7.06
N LEU A 68 15.52 10.99 -6.05
CA LEU A 68 15.77 9.82 -5.19
C LEU A 68 15.67 8.50 -5.97
N LEU A 69 14.83 8.41 -6.99
CA LEU A 69 14.66 7.19 -7.78
C LEU A 69 15.97 6.73 -8.46
N HIS A 70 16.86 7.65 -8.81
CA HIS A 70 18.16 7.30 -9.41
C HIS A 70 19.09 6.52 -8.46
N SER A 71 18.79 6.53 -7.16
CA SER A 71 19.57 5.84 -6.12
C SER A 71 18.92 4.54 -5.65
N VAL A 72 17.79 4.13 -6.24
CA VAL A 72 17.17 2.82 -5.96
C VAL A 72 18.06 1.71 -6.51
N GLY A 73 18.52 0.83 -5.64
CA GLY A 73 19.42 -0.28 -5.95
C GLY A 73 18.71 -1.54 -6.46
N GLU A 74 19.43 -2.66 -6.42
CA GLU A 74 18.85 -3.96 -6.74
C GLU A 74 17.89 -4.40 -5.64
N GLY A 75 16.70 -4.86 -6.04
CA GLY A 75 15.66 -5.33 -5.13
C GLY A 75 14.29 -5.34 -5.78
N LYS A 76 13.29 -5.78 -5.02
CA LYS A 76 11.89 -5.72 -5.44
C LYS A 76 11.29 -4.36 -5.09
N VAL A 77 10.44 -3.84 -5.97
CA VAL A 77 9.91 -2.49 -5.82
C VAL A 77 8.39 -2.51 -5.66
N PHE A 78 7.94 -1.94 -4.55
CA PHE A 78 6.55 -1.55 -4.31
C PHE A 78 6.39 -0.06 -4.55
N VAL A 79 5.33 0.33 -5.26
CA VAL A 79 4.99 1.74 -5.47
C VAL A 79 3.60 2.02 -4.90
N ALA A 80 3.51 3.05 -4.06
CA ALA A 80 2.23 3.57 -3.57
C ALA A 80 1.50 4.31 -4.69
N ASP A 81 0.18 4.25 -4.69
CA ASP A 81 -0.71 4.82 -5.69
C ASP A 81 -0.27 6.22 -6.18
N SER A 82 -0.10 7.15 -5.26
CA SER A 82 0.24 8.53 -5.58
C SER A 82 1.63 8.72 -6.21
N ALA A 83 2.52 7.72 -6.11
CA ALA A 83 3.87 7.77 -6.66
C ALA A 83 3.97 7.14 -8.07
N ILE A 84 2.94 6.42 -8.52
CA ILE A 84 3.02 5.61 -9.74
C ILE A 84 3.35 6.46 -10.99
N GLY A 85 2.74 7.64 -11.15
CA GLY A 85 2.98 8.50 -12.30
C GLY A 85 4.45 8.93 -12.41
N THR A 86 5.06 9.39 -11.31
CA THR A 86 6.47 9.76 -11.27
C THR A 86 7.37 8.55 -11.48
N PHE A 87 7.11 7.46 -10.76
CA PHE A 87 7.91 6.23 -10.87
C PHE A 87 7.87 5.67 -12.29
N HIS A 88 6.67 5.50 -12.86
CA HIS A 88 6.48 4.91 -14.19
C HIS A 88 7.18 5.72 -15.30
N SER A 89 7.17 7.05 -15.18
CA SER A 89 7.83 7.92 -16.17
C SER A 89 9.35 7.80 -16.19
N ILE A 90 9.98 7.42 -15.06
CA ILE A 90 11.43 7.37 -14.89
C ILE A 90 11.97 5.94 -14.96
N MET A 91 11.32 5.02 -14.25
CA MET A 91 11.79 3.64 -14.02
C MET A 91 11.00 2.59 -14.80
N GLY A 92 9.86 2.94 -15.38
CA GLY A 92 8.94 1.98 -15.98
C GLY A 92 8.00 1.34 -14.96
N CYS A 93 7.55 0.11 -15.21
CA CYS A 93 6.60 -0.55 -14.32
C CYS A 93 7.29 -1.23 -13.13
N PRO A 94 6.81 -1.03 -11.89
CA PRO A 94 7.35 -1.69 -10.70
C PRO A 94 6.94 -3.17 -10.63
N ASP A 95 7.51 -3.93 -9.69
CA ASP A 95 7.06 -5.30 -9.41
C ASP A 95 5.65 -5.30 -8.78
N PHE A 96 5.39 -4.37 -7.86
CA PHE A 96 4.17 -4.30 -7.05
C PHE A 96 3.62 -2.89 -6.97
N ILE A 97 2.30 -2.78 -6.99
CA ILE A 97 1.57 -1.51 -6.81
C ILE A 97 0.58 -1.70 -5.66
N VAL A 98 0.51 -0.73 -4.75
CA VAL A 98 -0.52 -0.67 -3.70
C VAL A 98 -1.37 0.56 -3.96
N THR A 99 -2.68 0.38 -4.14
CA THR A 99 -3.56 1.44 -4.62
C THR A 99 -4.97 1.34 -4.03
N ASP A 100 -5.56 2.49 -3.72
CA ASP A 100 -6.99 2.66 -3.48
C ASP A 100 -7.74 3.17 -4.73
N LEU A 101 -7.07 3.13 -5.90
CA LEU A 101 -7.57 3.54 -7.20
C LEU A 101 -7.89 5.05 -7.30
N ASP A 102 -7.12 5.87 -6.57
CA ASP A 102 -7.32 7.33 -6.48
C ASP A 102 -6.29 8.14 -7.28
N GLY A 103 -5.16 7.52 -7.64
CA GLY A 103 -4.04 8.14 -8.36
C GLY A 103 -4.09 7.97 -9.88
N ASP A 104 -2.94 7.69 -10.49
CA ASP A 104 -2.79 7.47 -11.94
C ASP A 104 -3.31 6.08 -12.36
N THR A 105 -4.63 5.99 -12.54
CA THR A 105 -5.29 4.73 -12.92
C THR A 105 -4.83 4.18 -14.26
N ASP A 106 -4.47 5.04 -15.23
CA ASP A 106 -3.99 4.60 -16.54
C ASP A 106 -2.63 3.93 -16.43
N GLY A 107 -1.71 4.53 -15.66
CA GLY A 107 -0.40 3.95 -15.35
C GLY A 107 -0.52 2.64 -14.58
N ILE A 108 -1.42 2.55 -13.60
CA ILE A 108 -1.71 1.32 -12.86
C ILE A 108 -2.18 0.20 -13.81
N MET A 109 -3.15 0.49 -14.69
CA MET A 109 -3.69 -0.47 -15.65
C MET A 109 -2.63 -0.90 -16.68
N GLU A 110 -1.77 0.02 -17.11
CA GLU A 110 -0.67 -0.31 -18.01
C GLU A 110 0.33 -1.26 -17.34
N CYS A 111 0.75 -0.94 -16.12
CA CYS A 111 1.71 -1.76 -15.38
C CYS A 111 1.12 -3.13 -15.00
N ALA A 112 -0.16 -3.20 -14.65
CA ALA A 112 -0.83 -4.48 -14.42
C ALA A 112 -0.81 -5.38 -15.67
N ARG A 113 -1.07 -4.82 -16.87
CA ARG A 113 -0.97 -5.55 -18.15
C ARG A 113 0.47 -6.00 -18.46
N LYS A 114 1.47 -5.26 -18.00
CA LYS A 114 2.90 -5.59 -18.15
C LYS A 114 3.41 -6.57 -17.08
N GLY A 115 2.57 -6.99 -16.13
CA GLY A 115 2.88 -8.03 -15.16
C GLY A 115 3.12 -7.56 -13.73
N SER A 116 2.99 -6.27 -13.43
CA SER A 116 2.98 -5.79 -12.04
C SER A 116 1.84 -6.44 -11.26
N ILE A 117 2.11 -6.87 -10.03
CA ILE A 117 1.07 -7.34 -9.12
C ILE A 117 0.45 -6.11 -8.43
N VAL A 118 -0.87 -5.97 -8.52
CA VAL A 118 -1.60 -4.87 -7.92
C VAL A 118 -2.31 -5.33 -6.65
N PHE A 119 -2.03 -4.67 -5.53
CA PHE A 119 -2.79 -4.80 -4.30
C PHE A 119 -3.87 -3.71 -4.28
N VAL A 120 -5.11 -4.11 -4.57
CA VAL A 120 -6.27 -3.22 -4.61
C VAL A 120 -6.83 -3.06 -3.22
N HIS A 121 -6.84 -1.85 -2.68
CA HIS A 121 -7.35 -1.55 -1.35
C HIS A 121 -8.79 -1.04 -1.38
N ALA A 122 -9.64 -1.71 -0.60
CA ALA A 122 -11.04 -1.32 -0.41
C ALA A 122 -11.23 -0.60 0.94
N HIS A 123 -11.77 0.62 0.89
CA HIS A 123 -12.19 1.40 2.05
C HIS A 123 -13.45 2.21 1.74
N GLY A 124 -14.10 2.83 2.75
CA GLY A 124 -15.42 3.43 2.61
C GLY A 124 -15.54 4.52 1.54
N ASP A 125 -14.45 5.25 1.29
CA ASP A 125 -14.46 6.39 0.36
C ASP A 125 -14.28 5.96 -1.12
N ASN A 126 -13.97 4.68 -1.41
CA ASN A 126 -13.64 4.25 -2.80
C ASN A 126 -14.56 3.17 -3.40
N VAL A 127 -15.71 2.91 -2.81
CA VAL A 127 -16.65 1.87 -3.28
C VAL A 127 -16.91 1.95 -4.80
N GLU A 128 -17.27 3.14 -5.31
CA GLU A 128 -17.57 3.35 -6.73
C GLU A 128 -16.35 3.10 -7.64
N LYS A 129 -15.15 3.45 -7.18
CA LYS A 129 -13.92 3.20 -7.93
C LYS A 129 -13.60 1.72 -7.97
N VAL A 130 -13.77 1.02 -6.85
CA VAL A 130 -13.62 -0.43 -6.76
C VAL A 130 -14.58 -1.11 -7.74
N GLU A 131 -15.86 -0.77 -7.74
CA GLU A 131 -16.85 -1.34 -8.66
C GLU A 131 -16.51 -1.09 -10.14
N ARG A 132 -16.01 0.08 -10.47
CA ARG A 132 -15.71 0.48 -11.84
C ARG A 132 -14.37 -0.06 -12.35
N LEU A 133 -13.33 -0.08 -11.56
CA LEU A 133 -11.95 -0.30 -12.01
C LEU A 133 -11.38 -1.67 -11.62
N ALA A 134 -11.72 -2.18 -10.44
CA ALA A 134 -11.17 -3.46 -9.97
C ALA A 134 -11.44 -4.64 -10.93
N PRO A 135 -12.61 -4.74 -11.61
CA PRO A 135 -12.85 -5.85 -12.54
C PRO A 135 -11.82 -6.01 -13.66
N PHE A 136 -11.08 -4.95 -14.00
CA PHE A 136 -10.03 -4.98 -15.03
C PHE A 136 -8.65 -5.40 -14.52
N LEU A 137 -8.45 -5.44 -13.19
CA LEU A 137 -7.19 -5.83 -12.54
C LEU A 137 -7.16 -7.32 -12.16
N PHE A 138 -8.33 -7.91 -11.91
CA PHE A 138 -8.45 -9.32 -11.58
C PHE A 138 -8.55 -10.20 -12.84
N PRO A 139 -7.99 -11.44 -12.79
CA PRO A 139 -7.47 -12.17 -11.61
C PRO A 139 -6.00 -11.91 -11.24
N GLY A 140 -5.30 -10.96 -11.85
CA GLY A 140 -3.88 -10.68 -11.63
C GLY A 140 -3.55 -9.89 -10.37
N ALA A 141 -4.56 -9.54 -9.56
CA ALA A 141 -4.43 -8.67 -8.39
C ALA A 141 -4.78 -9.39 -7.08
N VAL A 142 -4.46 -8.74 -5.96
CA VAL A 142 -4.79 -9.15 -4.59
C VAL A 142 -5.69 -8.09 -3.96
N GLY A 143 -6.83 -8.50 -3.39
CA GLY A 143 -7.73 -7.61 -2.67
C GLY A 143 -7.27 -7.37 -1.23
N THR A 144 -7.29 -6.11 -0.78
CA THR A 144 -6.92 -5.73 0.58
C THR A 144 -7.95 -4.82 1.24
N THR A 145 -7.99 -4.85 2.56
CA THR A 145 -8.83 -3.99 3.41
C THR A 145 -8.05 -3.55 4.65
N GLN A 146 -8.51 -2.50 5.30
CA GLN A 146 -8.05 -2.10 6.64
C GLN A 146 -8.94 -2.64 7.76
N ASN A 147 -10.14 -3.14 7.43
CA ASN A 147 -11.08 -3.78 8.37
C ASN A 147 -10.77 -5.29 8.52
N ARG A 148 -11.64 -6.04 9.20
CA ARG A 148 -11.52 -7.50 9.25
C ARG A 148 -11.54 -8.09 7.85
N PRO A 149 -10.69 -9.08 7.56
CA PRO A 149 -10.75 -9.81 6.30
C PRO A 149 -12.14 -10.38 6.06
N VAL A 150 -12.62 -10.31 4.83
CA VAL A 150 -13.91 -10.88 4.43
C VAL A 150 -13.78 -11.51 3.04
N GLY A 151 -14.32 -12.72 2.89
CA GLY A 151 -14.27 -13.47 1.63
C GLY A 151 -12.85 -13.62 1.10
N PHE A 152 -12.57 -13.01 -0.03
CA PHE A 152 -11.27 -13.07 -0.72
C PHE A 152 -10.36 -11.86 -0.46
N VAL A 153 -10.76 -10.98 0.45
CA VAL A 153 -10.03 -9.74 0.75
C VAL A 153 -9.20 -9.92 2.02
N HIS A 154 -7.92 -9.55 1.96
CA HIS A 154 -6.95 -9.73 3.03
C HIS A 154 -6.66 -8.43 3.77
N ASN A 155 -6.25 -8.51 5.03
CA ASN A 155 -5.70 -7.37 5.76
C ASN A 155 -4.23 -7.65 6.10
N PHE A 156 -3.33 -6.89 5.47
CA PHE A 156 -1.90 -6.92 5.76
C PHE A 156 -1.49 -5.81 6.73
N TYR A 157 -2.46 -5.07 7.24
CA TYR A 157 -2.29 -3.87 8.06
C TYR A 157 -1.76 -2.67 7.26
N GLY A 158 -1.33 -1.60 7.96
CA GLY A 158 -1.03 -0.34 7.30
C GLY A 158 -2.28 0.48 6.99
N PHE A 159 -2.14 1.79 6.89
CA PHE A 159 -3.26 2.72 6.73
C PHE A 159 -3.22 3.51 5.42
N THR A 160 -2.04 4.04 5.03
CA THR A 160 -1.83 4.65 3.71
C THR A 160 -1.19 3.62 2.77
N ASP A 161 -1.23 3.85 1.46
CA ASP A 161 -0.67 2.88 0.51
C ASP A 161 0.82 2.63 0.73
N GLY A 162 1.57 3.66 1.15
CA GLY A 162 3.00 3.54 1.41
C GLY A 162 3.31 2.65 2.61
N ASP A 163 2.72 2.91 3.76
CA ASP A 163 2.95 2.08 4.94
C ASP A 163 2.34 0.69 4.77
N ARG A 164 1.19 0.56 4.11
CA ARG A 164 0.60 -0.75 3.73
C ARG A 164 1.55 -1.56 2.85
N ALA A 165 2.22 -0.95 1.89
CA ALA A 165 3.21 -1.62 1.05
C ALA A 165 4.35 -2.20 1.90
N ALA A 166 4.86 -1.47 2.90
CA ALA A 166 5.87 -1.96 3.82
C ALA A 166 5.36 -3.15 4.66
N PHE A 167 4.12 -3.07 5.16
CA PHE A 167 3.50 -4.20 5.87
C PHE A 167 3.31 -5.43 4.98
N ILE A 168 2.93 -5.26 3.72
CA ILE A 168 2.83 -6.35 2.75
C ILE A 168 4.21 -6.98 2.52
N ALA A 169 5.24 -6.18 2.26
CA ALA A 169 6.62 -6.67 2.08
C ALA A 169 7.09 -7.47 3.31
N ALA A 170 6.83 -6.98 4.51
CA ALA A 170 7.15 -7.67 5.76
C ALA A 170 6.38 -8.99 5.92
N ALA A 171 5.08 -9.01 5.60
CA ALA A 171 4.24 -10.22 5.67
C ALA A 171 4.74 -11.33 4.74
N PHE A 172 5.32 -10.98 3.59
CA PHE A 172 5.95 -11.93 2.67
C PHE A 172 7.42 -12.23 3.00
N GLY A 173 7.95 -11.69 4.11
CA GLY A 173 9.25 -12.05 4.66
C GLY A 173 10.44 -11.34 4.00
N ALA A 174 10.25 -10.12 3.50
CA ALA A 174 11.35 -9.27 3.07
C ALA A 174 12.39 -9.13 4.18
N ARG A 175 13.69 -9.24 3.83
CA ARG A 175 14.78 -9.09 4.78
C ARG A 175 14.99 -7.65 5.18
N ARG A 176 15.03 -6.76 4.20
CA ARG A 176 15.21 -5.32 4.35
C ARG A 176 14.11 -4.59 3.60
N ILE A 177 13.56 -3.58 4.21
CA ILE A 177 12.57 -2.71 3.59
C ILE A 177 13.10 -1.28 3.65
N THR A 178 13.36 -0.71 2.49
CA THR A 178 13.85 0.67 2.37
C THR A 178 12.74 1.55 1.80
N LEU A 179 12.36 2.58 2.54
CA LEU A 179 11.35 3.55 2.13
C LEU A 179 12.05 4.68 1.37
N VAL A 180 11.51 5.06 0.21
CA VAL A 180 12.05 6.10 -0.67
C VAL A 180 10.95 7.12 -0.97
N GLY A 181 11.25 8.41 -0.84
CA GLY A 181 10.27 9.47 -1.06
C GLY A 181 9.19 9.50 0.02
N PHE A 182 9.55 9.23 1.27
CA PHE A 182 8.68 9.39 2.43
C PHE A 182 9.06 10.67 3.18
N ASP A 183 8.09 11.55 3.32
CA ASP A 183 8.19 12.74 4.19
C ASP A 183 6.91 12.79 5.04
N PHE A 184 7.09 12.63 6.34
CA PHE A 184 5.97 12.62 7.29
C PHE A 184 5.57 14.02 7.76
N GLU A 185 6.36 15.04 7.44
CA GLU A 185 6.18 16.42 7.90
C GLU A 185 5.58 17.32 6.80
N HIS A 186 5.96 17.10 5.52
CA HIS A 186 5.63 17.99 4.40
C HIS A 186 4.76 17.30 3.36
N PRO A 187 3.43 17.33 3.50
CA PRO A 187 2.52 16.72 2.54
C PRO A 187 2.56 17.42 1.17
N VAL A 188 2.82 16.69 0.09
CA VAL A 188 3.00 17.23 -1.28
C VAL A 188 1.69 17.43 -2.04
N HIS A 189 0.52 17.07 -1.50
CA HIS A 189 -0.70 16.92 -2.31
C HIS A 189 -1.84 17.89 -2.04
N LYS A 190 -2.69 18.03 -3.10
CA LYS A 190 -4.00 18.69 -3.09
C LYS A 190 -4.93 18.03 -2.09
N GLY A 191 -5.73 18.81 -1.40
CA GLY A 191 -6.71 18.35 -0.43
C GLY A 191 -6.60 19.08 0.89
N ASN A 192 -7.25 18.57 1.93
CA ASN A 192 -7.20 19.15 3.28
C ASN A 192 -5.82 18.85 3.91
N PRO A 193 -4.97 19.87 4.15
CA PRO A 193 -3.62 19.68 4.68
C PRO A 193 -3.60 19.04 6.07
N GLU A 194 -4.54 19.41 6.94
CA GLU A 194 -4.61 18.88 8.31
C GLU A 194 -4.95 17.38 8.29
N ARG A 195 -5.93 16.98 7.46
CA ARG A 195 -6.27 15.55 7.28
C ARG A 195 -5.09 14.76 6.72
N LYS A 196 -4.34 15.35 5.78
CA LYS A 196 -3.14 14.71 5.21
C LYS A 196 -2.04 14.56 6.25
N LYS A 197 -1.79 15.62 7.03
CA LYS A 197 -0.81 15.60 8.12
C LYS A 197 -1.16 14.53 9.18
N ALA A 198 -2.44 14.42 9.55
CA ALA A 198 -2.89 13.36 10.45
C ALA A 198 -2.65 11.96 9.87
N LYS A 199 -2.94 11.75 8.56
CA LYS A 199 -2.62 10.47 7.88
C LYS A 199 -1.13 10.14 7.92
N LEU A 200 -0.25 11.11 7.64
CA LEU A 200 1.21 10.91 7.68
C LEU A 200 1.73 10.60 9.08
N LYS A 201 1.19 11.27 10.10
CA LYS A 201 1.49 10.95 11.52
C LYS A 201 1.17 9.48 11.83
N TRP A 202 0.02 8.98 11.39
CA TRP A 202 -0.34 7.58 11.59
C TRP A 202 0.54 6.62 10.77
N ALA A 203 0.86 6.97 9.52
CA ALA A 203 1.79 6.18 8.71
C ALA A 203 3.16 6.04 9.41
N ARG A 204 3.73 7.14 9.93
CA ARG A 204 4.98 7.12 10.71
C ARG A 204 4.87 6.23 11.95
N ALA A 205 3.78 6.36 12.72
CA ALA A 205 3.58 5.56 13.93
C ALA A 205 3.49 4.05 13.60
N LEU A 206 2.79 3.70 12.53
CA LEU A 206 2.65 2.32 12.07
C LEU A 206 3.98 1.74 11.55
N LEU A 207 4.75 2.51 10.79
CA LEU A 207 6.06 2.10 10.30
C LEU A 207 7.06 1.94 11.47
N SER A 208 7.01 2.83 12.47
CA SER A 208 7.81 2.68 13.69
C SER A 208 7.44 1.39 14.45
N ALA A 209 6.15 1.08 14.57
CA ALA A 209 5.71 -0.17 15.18
C ALA A 209 6.19 -1.40 14.38
N LEU A 210 6.13 -1.34 13.03
CA LEU A 210 6.63 -2.39 12.16
C LEU A 210 8.15 -2.59 12.35
N ALA A 211 8.93 -1.50 12.39
CA ALA A 211 10.36 -1.55 12.60
C ALA A 211 10.71 -2.24 13.94
N GLN A 212 10.02 -1.85 15.03
CA GLN A 212 10.20 -2.46 16.36
C GLN A 212 9.87 -3.96 16.37
N GLU A 213 8.77 -4.37 15.71
CA GLU A 213 8.43 -5.80 15.59
C GLU A 213 9.48 -6.61 14.82
N ARG A 214 10.22 -5.96 13.93
CA ARG A 214 11.32 -6.56 13.17
C ARG A 214 12.66 -6.51 13.91
N GLY A 215 12.69 -5.92 15.11
CA GLY A 215 13.89 -5.81 15.96
C GLY A 215 14.78 -4.62 15.60
N GLY A 216 14.26 -3.63 14.88
CA GLY A 216 14.95 -2.41 14.47
C GLY A 216 14.24 -1.14 14.91
N GLU A 217 14.68 -0.03 14.38
CA GLU A 217 14.11 1.30 14.54
C GLU A 217 13.87 1.93 13.18
N LEU A 218 12.93 2.88 13.11
CA LEU A 218 12.73 3.70 11.92
C LEU A 218 13.84 4.77 11.87
N ILE A 219 14.83 4.57 10.99
CA ILE A 219 15.92 5.51 10.78
C ILE A 219 15.53 6.47 9.65
N GLU A 220 15.28 7.72 10.00
CA GLU A 220 14.85 8.73 9.04
C GLU A 220 16.01 9.34 8.27
N GLY A 221 15.78 9.63 6.98
CA GLY A 221 16.72 10.20 6.03
C GLY A 221 16.12 10.19 4.64
N ASP A 222 16.94 10.39 3.60
CA ASP A 222 16.49 10.26 2.20
C ASP A 222 16.03 8.83 1.90
N PHE A 223 16.61 7.86 2.58
CA PHE A 223 16.24 6.45 2.57
C PHE A 223 15.99 6.02 4.02
N ILE A 224 14.80 5.48 4.27
CA ILE A 224 14.38 5.04 5.60
C ILE A 224 14.39 3.51 5.60
N ASP A 225 15.25 2.92 6.42
CA ASP A 225 15.32 1.45 6.56
C ASP A 225 14.47 0.94 7.73
N ILE A 226 13.84 -0.22 7.53
CA ILE A 226 13.04 -0.95 8.51
C ILE A 226 13.50 -2.41 8.59
#